data_bea0cae3cee275ab64d55a2a8f81d502
#
_entry.id   bea0cae3cee275ab64d55a2a8f81d502
#
_cell.length_a   1.000
_cell.length_b   1.000
_cell.length_c   1.000
_cell.angle_alpha   90.00
_cell.angle_beta   90.00
_cell.angle_gamma   90.00
#
_symmetry.space_group_name_H-M   'P 1'
#
loop_
_entity.id
_entity.type
_entity.pdbx_description
1 polymer ?
#
loop_
_entity_poly.entity_id
_entity_poly.type
_entity_poly.pdbx_seq_one_letter_code
_entity_poly.pdbx_strand_id
1 'polypeptide(L)'
;MTAQFTPAGTLTAEDLGTIHLIGVGGVGMSGLARLFLTRGIAVSGSELREWPSLAGLRALGGTIHMSHEATNLDGVDTVVYSSAIPQDHLELVEARRRGLRVLHRSEALAAAMTGRRAVAVAGTHGKTTTTSMVTMVLQQAGVDPSFVIGGEISEVGSGAHHGTGEHFVVEADESDRSFLIYRPYVSIITNVEADHLNTYGDYATLEAAFVEFARLTDPDGFIITCADDPGGRRLAETLRSEGRRVYTYGEAADADLRLTDIVSSARGVRYLAAIDGRSLGEFRLPVPGRHMGLNSASAVLTAYLLQLPLEAAEAALAVFPGVRRRFERKGVADGVLVYDEYAYHPTSMTLALQTLREVAGDGRLIVVFQPYRLYRTRDSQAEIAEALAIADEVVLLEVFGPGELRQPGEGSAALIAAVALPDDRKVFVDSWEAAPVEVARRARSGDVVVTMGAPPISLMGDELLAALGERAGGPAPTATVDPVAAAPAIGDPVPGGATAGGDGAALGGTAAPGGTAPAAG
;
A
#
# COMPACT_ATOMS: atom_id res chain seq x y z
N MET A 1 -20.97 -15.09 -15.25
CA MET A 1 -20.03 -15.68 -16.25
C MET A 1 -18.63 -15.32 -15.79
N THR A 2 -17.84 -16.28 -15.37
CA THR A 2 -16.42 -16.06 -15.04
C THR A 2 -15.69 -15.64 -16.30
N ALA A 3 -15.11 -14.45 -16.33
CA ALA A 3 -14.27 -14.02 -17.44
C ALA A 3 -13.13 -15.03 -17.61
N GLN A 4 -13.00 -15.63 -18.79
CA GLN A 4 -11.85 -16.46 -19.12
C GLN A 4 -10.71 -15.51 -19.51
N PHE A 5 -9.73 -15.36 -18.62
CA PHE A 5 -8.52 -14.58 -18.89
C PHE A 5 -7.50 -15.41 -19.67
N THR A 6 -6.71 -14.74 -20.50
CA THR A 6 -5.59 -15.36 -21.22
C THR A 6 -4.43 -15.62 -20.24
N PRO A 7 -3.95 -16.87 -20.09
CA PRO A 7 -2.85 -17.15 -19.16
C PRO A 7 -1.58 -16.37 -19.49
N ALA A 8 -0.86 -15.91 -18.47
CA ALA A 8 0.44 -15.27 -18.62
C ALA A 8 1.45 -16.19 -19.36
N GLY A 9 2.34 -15.58 -20.14
CA GLY A 9 3.38 -16.28 -20.91
C GLY A 9 2.97 -16.62 -22.34
N THR A 10 1.73 -16.33 -22.76
CA THR A 10 1.30 -16.51 -24.15
C THR A 10 1.54 -15.29 -25.04
N LEU A 11 1.65 -14.09 -24.44
CA LEU A 11 1.89 -12.82 -25.11
C LEU A 11 3.06 -12.09 -24.44
N THR A 12 3.85 -11.37 -25.24
CA THR A 12 4.81 -10.37 -24.76
C THR A 12 4.23 -8.97 -24.93
N ALA A 13 4.86 -7.96 -24.32
CA ALA A 13 4.42 -6.58 -24.50
C ALA A 13 4.53 -6.13 -25.97
N GLU A 14 5.52 -6.61 -26.70
CA GLU A 14 5.77 -6.31 -28.12
C GLU A 14 4.69 -6.90 -29.02
N ASP A 15 4.08 -8.04 -28.64
CA ASP A 15 2.98 -8.66 -29.38
C ASP A 15 1.69 -7.84 -29.34
N LEU A 16 1.61 -6.85 -28.44
CA LEU A 16 0.41 -6.02 -28.27
C LEU A 16 0.25 -4.95 -29.37
N GLY A 17 1.34 -4.58 -30.06
CA GLY A 17 1.33 -3.53 -31.08
C GLY A 17 0.97 -2.16 -30.50
N THR A 18 0.16 -1.38 -31.23
CA THR A 18 -0.36 -0.09 -30.76
C THR A 18 -1.52 -0.32 -29.77
N ILE A 19 -1.41 0.21 -28.56
CA ILE A 19 -2.33 -0.06 -27.47
C ILE A 19 -3.26 1.12 -27.23
N HIS A 20 -4.55 0.88 -27.07
CA HIS A 20 -5.53 1.85 -26.60
C HIS A 20 -6.09 1.44 -25.23
N LEU A 21 -6.04 2.36 -24.24
CA LEU A 21 -6.55 2.10 -22.88
C LEU A 21 -7.83 2.89 -22.62
N ILE A 22 -8.93 2.20 -22.35
CA ILE A 22 -10.22 2.82 -21.99
C ILE A 22 -10.19 3.24 -20.52
N GLY A 23 -10.49 4.52 -20.21
CA GLY A 23 -10.39 5.06 -18.85
C GLY A 23 -8.94 5.20 -18.37
N VAL A 24 -8.07 5.74 -19.23
CA VAL A 24 -6.61 5.79 -19.04
C VAL A 24 -6.18 6.67 -17.84
N GLY A 25 -7.06 7.53 -17.31
CA GLY A 25 -6.79 8.36 -16.14
C GLY A 25 -6.81 7.62 -14.80
N GLY A 26 -7.44 6.44 -14.74
CA GLY A 26 -7.47 5.61 -13.53
C GLY A 26 -6.07 5.15 -13.11
N VAL A 27 -5.82 5.04 -11.79
CA VAL A 27 -4.49 4.75 -11.21
C VAL A 27 -3.81 3.53 -11.84
N GLY A 28 -4.51 2.39 -11.91
CA GLY A 28 -3.96 1.17 -12.51
C GLY A 28 -3.78 1.25 -14.03
N MET A 29 -4.64 2.00 -14.72
CA MET A 29 -4.57 2.18 -16.18
C MET A 29 -3.46 3.15 -16.57
N SER A 30 -3.33 4.27 -15.85
CA SER A 30 -2.27 5.26 -16.11
C SER A 30 -0.87 4.71 -15.80
N GLY A 31 -0.74 3.87 -14.76
CA GLY A 31 0.49 3.14 -14.47
C GLY A 31 0.89 2.19 -15.60
N LEU A 32 -0.06 1.42 -16.11
CA LEU A 32 0.17 0.50 -17.23
C LEU A 32 0.50 1.26 -18.54
N ALA A 33 -0.21 2.36 -18.82
CA ALA A 33 0.08 3.22 -19.96
C ALA A 33 1.51 3.79 -19.91
N ARG A 34 1.92 4.27 -18.73
CA ARG A 34 3.28 4.77 -18.49
C ARG A 34 4.32 3.68 -18.74
N LEU A 35 4.09 2.46 -18.23
CA LEU A 35 4.99 1.33 -18.42
C LEU A 35 5.22 1.05 -19.91
N PHE A 36 4.15 0.98 -20.70
CA PHE A 36 4.24 0.72 -22.14
C PHE A 36 4.93 1.86 -22.90
N LEU A 37 4.58 3.14 -22.58
CA LEU A 37 5.23 4.31 -23.18
C LEU A 37 6.73 4.34 -22.89
N THR A 38 7.15 4.08 -21.66
CA THR A 38 8.57 4.06 -21.29
C THR A 38 9.33 2.88 -21.91
N ARG A 39 8.61 1.80 -22.26
CA ARG A 39 9.13 0.66 -23.05
C ARG A 39 9.19 0.95 -24.56
N GLY A 40 8.71 2.12 -24.99
CA GLY A 40 8.71 2.51 -26.41
C GLY A 40 7.52 1.97 -27.22
N ILE A 41 6.48 1.45 -26.56
CA ILE A 41 5.26 0.97 -27.20
C ILE A 41 4.31 2.16 -27.39
N ALA A 42 3.72 2.28 -28.58
CA ALA A 42 2.76 3.33 -28.87
C ALA A 42 1.47 3.14 -28.08
N VAL A 43 1.06 4.18 -27.32
CA VAL A 43 -0.12 4.15 -26.47
C VAL A 43 -1.04 5.32 -26.77
N SER A 44 -2.31 5.02 -26.96
CA SER A 44 -3.41 5.97 -26.87
C SER A 44 -4.36 5.60 -25.71
N GLY A 45 -5.22 6.52 -25.33
CA GLY A 45 -6.25 6.23 -24.33
C GLY A 45 -7.37 7.25 -24.35
N SER A 46 -8.52 6.84 -23.83
CA SER A 46 -9.73 7.67 -23.73
C SER A 46 -10.09 7.94 -22.28
N GLU A 47 -10.59 9.16 -22.01
CA GLU A 47 -11.02 9.61 -20.69
C GLU A 47 -12.07 10.73 -20.81
N LEU A 48 -12.93 10.89 -19.81
CA LEU A 48 -13.93 11.96 -19.79
C LEU A 48 -13.56 13.12 -18.87
N ARG A 49 -12.59 12.91 -17.98
CA ARG A 49 -12.15 13.90 -17.01
C ARG A 49 -10.65 14.11 -17.08
N GLU A 50 -10.21 15.34 -16.88
CA GLU A 50 -8.79 15.63 -16.74
C GLU A 50 -8.30 15.12 -15.38
N TRP A 51 -7.35 14.20 -15.42
CA TRP A 51 -6.67 13.66 -14.24
C TRP A 51 -5.22 14.14 -14.21
N PRO A 52 -4.62 14.36 -13.03
CA PRO A 52 -3.21 14.76 -12.94
C PRO A 52 -2.24 13.82 -13.66
N SER A 53 -2.55 12.52 -13.72
CA SER A 53 -1.75 11.51 -14.41
C SER A 53 -1.65 11.72 -15.93
N LEU A 54 -2.66 12.34 -16.57
CA LEU A 54 -2.73 12.49 -18.03
C LEU A 54 -1.65 13.41 -18.58
N ALA A 55 -1.29 14.47 -17.85
CA ALA A 55 -0.20 15.35 -18.24
C ALA A 55 1.13 14.61 -18.39
N GLY A 56 1.43 13.70 -17.44
CA GLY A 56 2.61 12.85 -17.50
C GLY A 56 2.60 11.86 -18.67
N LEU A 57 1.44 11.29 -19.02
CA LEU A 57 1.32 10.39 -20.17
C LEU A 57 1.51 11.13 -21.50
N ARG A 58 0.94 12.34 -21.65
CA ARG A 58 1.17 13.20 -22.84
C ARG A 58 2.64 13.58 -22.99
N ALA A 59 3.31 13.89 -21.87
CA ALA A 59 4.75 14.21 -21.89
C ALA A 59 5.61 13.02 -22.34
N LEU A 60 5.17 11.79 -22.11
CA LEU A 60 5.81 10.55 -22.59
C LEU A 60 5.44 10.18 -24.03
N GLY A 61 4.64 11.01 -24.73
CA GLY A 61 4.20 10.76 -26.10
C GLY A 61 2.89 10.01 -26.24
N GLY A 62 2.14 9.81 -25.16
CA GLY A 62 0.82 9.18 -25.18
C GLY A 62 -0.24 10.09 -25.81
N THR A 63 -1.10 9.52 -26.68
CA THR A 63 -2.24 10.23 -27.28
C THR A 63 -3.48 10.06 -26.40
N ILE A 64 -3.96 11.15 -25.79
CA ILE A 64 -5.12 11.11 -24.87
C ILE A 64 -6.33 11.80 -25.50
N HIS A 65 -7.39 11.03 -25.71
CA HIS A 65 -8.69 11.49 -26.19
C HIS A 65 -9.60 11.83 -24.99
N MET A 66 -10.17 13.01 -24.99
CA MET A 66 -11.11 13.45 -23.92
C MET A 66 -12.56 13.14 -24.28
N SER A 67 -12.77 12.03 -25.00
CA SER A 67 -14.08 11.51 -25.41
C SER A 67 -13.99 9.99 -25.58
N HIS A 68 -15.14 9.33 -25.60
CA HIS A 68 -15.24 7.91 -25.98
C HIS A 68 -15.89 7.81 -27.36
N GLU A 69 -15.08 7.57 -28.37
CA GLU A 69 -15.50 7.52 -29.78
C GLU A 69 -14.88 6.34 -30.52
N ALA A 70 -15.63 5.81 -31.51
CA ALA A 70 -15.13 4.70 -32.35
C ALA A 70 -13.85 5.05 -33.12
N THR A 71 -13.66 6.34 -33.47
CA THR A 71 -12.49 6.87 -34.17
C THR A 71 -11.22 6.84 -33.32
N ASN A 72 -11.33 6.77 -31.99
CA ASN A 72 -10.17 6.64 -31.11
C ASN A 72 -9.41 5.32 -31.32
N LEU A 73 -10.05 4.34 -31.96
CA LEU A 73 -9.48 3.03 -32.25
C LEU A 73 -8.82 2.93 -33.65
N ASP A 74 -8.66 4.05 -34.36
CA ASP A 74 -8.04 4.01 -35.68
C ASP A 74 -6.52 3.78 -35.57
N GLY A 75 -6.02 2.71 -36.21
CA GLY A 75 -4.62 2.29 -36.12
C GLY A 75 -4.23 1.55 -34.83
N VAL A 76 -5.21 1.13 -34.02
CA VAL A 76 -5.01 0.38 -32.77
C VAL A 76 -5.00 -1.12 -33.06
N ASP A 77 -4.07 -1.86 -32.45
CA ASP A 77 -3.98 -3.32 -32.52
C ASP A 77 -4.62 -3.99 -31.30
N THR A 78 -4.44 -3.39 -30.12
CA THR A 78 -4.94 -3.95 -28.84
C THR A 78 -5.68 -2.89 -28.03
N VAL A 79 -6.88 -3.24 -27.56
CA VAL A 79 -7.69 -2.43 -26.63
C VAL A 79 -7.60 -3.04 -25.25
N VAL A 80 -7.26 -2.21 -24.24
CA VAL A 80 -7.15 -2.62 -22.84
C VAL A 80 -8.25 -1.95 -22.03
N TYR A 81 -8.95 -2.71 -21.20
CA TYR A 81 -10.00 -2.23 -20.32
C TYR A 81 -9.84 -2.76 -18.89
N SER A 82 -10.45 -2.10 -17.91
CA SER A 82 -10.52 -2.56 -16.51
C SER A 82 -11.92 -3.07 -16.17
N SER A 83 -12.05 -3.77 -15.05
CA SER A 83 -13.34 -4.27 -14.52
C SER A 83 -14.37 -3.14 -14.27
N ALA A 84 -13.93 -1.87 -14.19
CA ALA A 84 -14.82 -0.72 -14.06
C ALA A 84 -15.55 -0.34 -15.36
N ILE A 85 -15.08 -0.82 -16.52
CA ILE A 85 -15.65 -0.49 -17.82
C ILE A 85 -16.80 -1.45 -18.14
N PRO A 86 -18.03 -0.94 -18.36
CA PRO A 86 -19.18 -1.78 -18.73
C PRO A 86 -18.94 -2.54 -20.05
N GLN A 87 -19.49 -3.75 -20.17
CA GLN A 87 -19.27 -4.61 -21.36
C GLN A 87 -19.94 -4.05 -22.64
N ASP A 88 -20.89 -3.15 -22.49
CA ASP A 88 -21.59 -2.41 -23.56
C ASP A 88 -20.95 -1.05 -23.85
N HIS A 89 -19.76 -0.75 -23.27
CA HIS A 89 -19.02 0.49 -23.55
C HIS A 89 -18.72 0.61 -25.05
N LEU A 90 -18.97 1.79 -25.63
CA LEU A 90 -18.91 2.06 -27.08
C LEU A 90 -17.60 1.59 -27.72
N GLU A 91 -16.45 1.97 -27.15
CA GLU A 91 -15.13 1.58 -27.68
C GLU A 91 -14.88 0.07 -27.55
N LEU A 92 -15.35 -0.54 -26.46
CA LEU A 92 -15.21 -1.99 -26.25
C LEU A 92 -16.04 -2.81 -27.26
N VAL A 93 -17.27 -2.36 -27.52
CA VAL A 93 -18.14 -2.96 -28.53
C VAL A 93 -17.55 -2.80 -29.93
N GLU A 94 -17.05 -1.61 -30.26
CA GLU A 94 -16.43 -1.33 -31.55
C GLU A 94 -15.12 -2.10 -31.76
N ALA A 95 -14.27 -2.22 -30.73
CA ALA A 95 -13.05 -3.04 -30.80
C ALA A 95 -13.37 -4.49 -31.17
N ARG A 96 -14.37 -5.09 -30.53
CA ARG A 96 -14.84 -6.44 -30.84
C ARG A 96 -15.39 -6.54 -32.26
N ARG A 97 -16.18 -5.55 -32.71
CA ARG A 97 -16.74 -5.49 -34.07
C ARG A 97 -15.63 -5.43 -35.14
N ARG A 98 -14.53 -4.72 -34.88
CA ARG A 98 -13.36 -4.62 -35.77
C ARG A 98 -12.45 -5.85 -35.69
N GLY A 99 -12.67 -6.76 -34.73
CA GLY A 99 -11.79 -7.92 -34.49
C GLY A 99 -10.44 -7.55 -33.89
N LEU A 100 -10.33 -6.40 -33.22
CA LEU A 100 -9.12 -6.01 -32.49
C LEU A 100 -8.90 -6.94 -31.30
N ARG A 101 -7.65 -7.08 -30.86
CA ARG A 101 -7.37 -7.79 -29.61
C ARG A 101 -7.93 -6.97 -28.45
N VAL A 102 -8.72 -7.61 -27.59
CA VAL A 102 -9.32 -7.00 -26.41
C VAL A 102 -8.79 -7.72 -25.19
N LEU A 103 -8.08 -7.02 -24.31
CA LEU A 103 -7.47 -7.56 -23.12
C LEU A 103 -7.98 -6.87 -21.87
N HIS A 104 -8.19 -7.63 -20.81
CA HIS A 104 -8.32 -7.03 -19.49
C HIS A 104 -6.98 -6.41 -19.04
N ARG A 105 -7.01 -5.40 -18.17
CA ARG A 105 -5.82 -4.72 -17.62
C ARG A 105 -4.78 -5.70 -17.10
N SER A 106 -5.21 -6.74 -16.40
CA SER A 106 -4.34 -7.76 -15.84
C SER A 106 -3.67 -8.64 -16.91
N GLU A 107 -4.35 -8.92 -18.04
CA GLU A 107 -3.76 -9.66 -19.16
C GLU A 107 -2.68 -8.83 -19.87
N ALA A 108 -2.92 -7.54 -20.08
CA ALA A 108 -1.91 -6.62 -20.61
C ALA A 108 -0.70 -6.48 -19.68
N LEU A 109 -0.93 -6.45 -18.36
CA LEU A 109 0.13 -6.45 -17.36
C LEU A 109 0.90 -7.77 -17.35
N ALA A 110 0.21 -8.91 -17.48
CA ALA A 110 0.85 -10.22 -17.60
C ALA A 110 1.75 -10.29 -18.85
N ALA A 111 1.33 -9.74 -19.99
CA ALA A 111 2.15 -9.62 -21.20
C ALA A 111 3.41 -8.76 -20.94
N ALA A 112 3.28 -7.68 -20.17
CA ALA A 112 4.43 -6.82 -19.81
C ALA A 112 5.45 -7.53 -18.90
N MET A 113 5.00 -8.51 -18.08
CA MET A 113 5.85 -9.31 -17.20
C MET A 113 6.53 -10.50 -17.89
N THR A 114 6.06 -10.89 -19.09
CA THR A 114 6.60 -12.06 -19.80
C THR A 114 8.11 -11.93 -20.01
N GLY A 115 8.86 -12.98 -19.65
CA GLY A 115 10.33 -13.01 -19.73
C GLY A 115 11.04 -12.34 -18.54
N ARG A 116 10.32 -11.90 -17.50
CA ARG A 116 10.87 -11.31 -16.28
C ARG A 116 10.60 -12.21 -15.07
N ARG A 117 11.45 -12.12 -14.05
CA ARG A 117 11.21 -12.73 -12.73
C ARG A 117 10.24 -11.88 -11.94
N ALA A 118 8.95 -12.17 -12.07
CA ALA A 118 7.92 -11.38 -11.40
C ALA A 118 7.89 -11.65 -9.89
N VAL A 119 7.86 -10.58 -9.09
CA VAL A 119 7.58 -10.58 -7.66
C VAL A 119 6.17 -10.05 -7.50
N ALA A 120 5.20 -10.91 -7.22
CA ALA A 120 3.79 -10.56 -7.12
C ALA A 120 3.35 -10.54 -5.65
N VAL A 121 2.80 -9.41 -5.23
CA VAL A 121 2.33 -9.18 -3.85
C VAL A 121 0.81 -9.23 -3.82
N ALA A 122 0.27 -10.25 -3.18
CA ALA A 122 -1.15 -10.47 -2.94
C ALA A 122 -1.47 -10.41 -1.45
N GLY A 123 -2.74 -10.52 -1.10
CA GLY A 123 -3.25 -10.53 0.27
C GLY A 123 -4.38 -9.54 0.46
N THR A 124 -5.20 -9.73 1.47
CA THR A 124 -6.36 -8.87 1.73
C THR A 124 -5.93 -7.44 2.05
N HIS A 125 -4.89 -7.27 2.88
CA HIS A 125 -4.37 -5.97 3.34
C HIS A 125 -2.86 -5.85 3.13
N GLY A 126 -2.36 -4.61 3.03
CA GLY A 126 -0.93 -4.33 2.98
C GLY A 126 -0.27 -4.48 1.60
N LYS A 127 -0.98 -4.94 0.56
CA LYS A 127 -0.44 -5.16 -0.80
C LYS A 127 0.40 -3.99 -1.31
N THR A 128 -0.21 -2.82 -1.43
CA THR A 128 0.42 -1.61 -2.00
C THR A 128 1.68 -1.21 -1.22
N THR A 129 1.58 -1.21 0.10
CA THR A 129 2.71 -0.87 1.00
C THR A 129 3.85 -1.86 0.83
N THR A 130 3.56 -3.16 0.86
CA THR A 130 4.56 -4.23 0.69
C THR A 130 5.20 -4.18 -0.71
N THR A 131 4.39 -4.00 -1.77
CA THR A 131 4.89 -3.84 -3.14
C THR A 131 5.86 -2.67 -3.25
N SER A 132 5.53 -1.54 -2.60
CA SER A 132 6.39 -0.35 -2.57
C SER A 132 7.70 -0.62 -1.82
N MET A 133 7.65 -1.27 -0.66
CA MET A 133 8.85 -1.62 0.13
C MET A 133 9.76 -2.58 -0.65
N VAL A 134 9.21 -3.65 -1.25
CA VAL A 134 9.97 -4.58 -2.10
C VAL A 134 10.61 -3.85 -3.27
N THR A 135 9.87 -2.97 -3.93
CA THR A 135 10.39 -2.17 -5.05
C THR A 135 11.58 -1.33 -4.63
N MET A 136 11.46 -0.57 -3.53
CA MET A 136 12.56 0.26 -3.01
C MET A 136 13.78 -0.56 -2.59
N VAL A 137 13.57 -1.71 -1.96
CA VAL A 137 14.66 -2.62 -1.58
C VAL A 137 15.41 -3.12 -2.82
N LEU A 138 14.71 -3.55 -3.87
CA LEU A 138 15.34 -3.98 -5.11
C LEU A 138 16.07 -2.84 -5.83
N GLN A 139 15.49 -1.64 -5.86
CA GLN A 139 16.13 -0.45 -6.42
C GLN A 139 17.41 -0.08 -5.66
N GLN A 140 17.36 -0.07 -4.32
CA GLN A 140 18.53 0.22 -3.47
C GLN A 140 19.63 -0.84 -3.61
N ALA A 141 19.27 -2.09 -3.91
CA ALA A 141 20.21 -3.15 -4.24
C ALA A 141 20.79 -3.05 -5.66
N GLY A 142 20.43 -2.03 -6.43
CA GLY A 142 20.93 -1.81 -7.80
C GLY A 142 20.31 -2.74 -8.84
N VAL A 143 19.18 -3.37 -8.54
CA VAL A 143 18.54 -4.36 -9.44
C VAL A 143 17.78 -3.69 -10.59
N ASP A 144 17.37 -2.42 -10.44
CA ASP A 144 16.54 -1.67 -11.41
C ASP A 144 15.30 -2.45 -11.89
N PRO A 145 14.37 -2.83 -10.99
CA PRO A 145 13.20 -3.60 -11.37
C PRO A 145 12.20 -2.76 -12.18
N SER A 146 11.48 -3.40 -13.11
CA SER A 146 10.20 -2.84 -13.56
C SER A 146 9.17 -2.99 -12.45
N PHE A 147 8.21 -2.06 -12.34
CA PHE A 147 7.13 -2.20 -11.37
C PHE A 147 5.83 -1.54 -11.80
N VAL A 148 4.72 -2.07 -11.29
CA VAL A 148 3.39 -1.44 -11.31
C VAL A 148 2.75 -1.64 -9.93
N ILE A 149 2.48 -0.53 -9.24
CA ILE A 149 1.95 -0.47 -7.88
C ILE A 149 0.56 0.18 -7.93
N GLY A 150 -0.37 -0.29 -7.11
CA GLY A 150 -1.72 0.26 -7.01
C GLY A 150 -1.82 1.65 -6.38
N GLY A 151 -0.70 2.24 -5.96
CA GLY A 151 -0.56 3.58 -5.38
C GLY A 151 0.67 4.31 -5.92
N GLU A 152 0.86 5.55 -5.49
CA GLU A 152 2.06 6.33 -5.79
C GLU A 152 3.00 6.28 -4.58
N ILE A 153 4.27 5.93 -4.80
CA ILE A 153 5.31 6.11 -3.79
C ILE A 153 5.55 7.62 -3.68
N SER A 154 5.49 8.14 -2.46
CA SER A 154 5.44 9.60 -2.21
C SER A 154 6.59 10.38 -2.84
N GLU A 155 7.81 9.83 -2.90
CA GLU A 155 8.99 10.50 -3.48
C GLU A 155 9.19 10.24 -4.96
N VAL A 156 8.79 9.07 -5.49
CA VAL A 156 8.99 8.70 -6.90
C VAL A 156 7.95 9.34 -7.81
N GLY A 157 6.82 9.82 -7.24
CA GLY A 157 5.75 10.49 -7.98
C GLY A 157 5.11 9.63 -9.09
N SER A 158 5.37 8.31 -9.08
CA SER A 158 4.88 7.40 -10.11
C SER A 158 4.62 6.02 -9.50
N GLY A 159 3.46 5.44 -9.81
CA GLY A 159 3.12 4.05 -9.48
C GLY A 159 3.66 3.03 -10.50
N ALA A 160 4.45 3.43 -11.50
CA ALA A 160 4.97 2.51 -12.52
C ALA A 160 6.30 2.98 -13.11
N HIS A 161 7.17 2.02 -13.40
CA HIS A 161 8.49 2.21 -14.00
C HIS A 161 8.86 1.01 -14.89
N HIS A 162 9.55 1.27 -15.99
CA HIS A 162 10.19 0.24 -16.79
C HIS A 162 11.69 0.23 -16.49
N GLY A 163 12.13 -0.76 -15.71
CA GLY A 163 13.53 -0.98 -15.38
C GLY A 163 14.25 -1.90 -16.38
N THR A 164 15.57 -1.87 -16.36
CA THR A 164 16.44 -2.68 -17.19
C THR A 164 16.75 -4.07 -16.58
N GLY A 165 16.50 -4.23 -15.28
CA GLY A 165 16.76 -5.47 -14.54
C GLY A 165 15.81 -6.62 -14.90
N GLU A 166 16.13 -7.82 -14.43
CA GLU A 166 15.34 -9.03 -14.70
C GLU A 166 14.05 -9.13 -13.88
N HIS A 167 13.91 -8.33 -12.81
CA HIS A 167 12.76 -8.41 -11.91
C HIS A 167 11.63 -7.48 -12.33
N PHE A 168 10.40 -7.93 -12.04
CA PHE A 168 9.19 -7.13 -12.22
C PHE A 168 8.35 -7.21 -10.95
N VAL A 169 8.18 -6.11 -10.23
CA VAL A 169 7.39 -6.07 -9.00
C VAL A 169 5.97 -5.61 -9.31
N VAL A 170 4.97 -6.37 -8.85
CA VAL A 170 3.56 -6.10 -9.18
C VAL A 170 2.65 -6.35 -7.98
N GLU A 171 1.64 -5.52 -7.84
CA GLU A 171 0.51 -5.78 -6.95
C GLU A 171 -0.48 -6.73 -7.63
N ALA A 172 -0.80 -7.84 -6.96
CA ALA A 172 -1.70 -8.88 -7.45
C ALA A 172 -3.07 -8.76 -6.76
N ASP A 173 -4.05 -8.21 -7.48
CA ASP A 173 -5.38 -7.89 -6.96
C ASP A 173 -6.31 -9.11 -7.02
N GLU A 174 -6.77 -9.56 -5.86
CA GLU A 174 -7.71 -10.68 -5.71
C GLU A 174 -9.17 -10.30 -5.98
N SER A 175 -9.52 -9.02 -5.96
CA SER A 175 -10.91 -8.55 -5.91
C SER A 175 -11.81 -9.06 -7.05
N ASP A 176 -11.24 -9.29 -8.24
CA ASP A 176 -11.91 -9.79 -9.44
C ASP A 176 -11.34 -11.13 -9.95
N ARG A 177 -10.51 -11.80 -9.16
CA ARG A 177 -9.78 -13.04 -9.49
C ARG A 177 -8.72 -12.89 -10.59
N SER A 178 -8.44 -11.68 -11.06
CA SER A 178 -7.49 -11.45 -12.15
C SER A 178 -6.04 -11.79 -11.79
N PHE A 179 -5.69 -11.84 -10.50
CA PHE A 179 -4.36 -12.26 -10.04
C PHE A 179 -4.00 -13.72 -10.43
N LEU A 180 -5.00 -14.56 -10.70
CA LEU A 180 -4.81 -15.98 -11.10
C LEU A 180 -4.19 -16.17 -12.50
N ILE A 181 -4.04 -15.09 -13.26
CA ILE A 181 -3.36 -15.18 -14.57
C ILE A 181 -1.85 -15.03 -14.47
N TYR A 182 -1.34 -14.47 -13.39
CA TYR A 182 0.10 -14.23 -13.21
C TYR A 182 0.87 -15.53 -13.00
N ARG A 183 2.14 -15.52 -13.37
CA ARG A 183 3.10 -16.61 -13.16
C ARG A 183 4.32 -16.03 -12.46
N PRO A 184 4.22 -15.74 -11.17
CA PRO A 184 5.30 -15.08 -10.44
C PRO A 184 6.47 -16.03 -10.19
N TYR A 185 7.67 -15.48 -10.13
CA TYR A 185 8.84 -16.14 -9.58
C TYR A 185 8.83 -16.09 -8.04
N VAL A 186 8.34 -14.98 -7.49
CA VAL A 186 8.10 -14.84 -6.05
C VAL A 186 6.65 -14.43 -5.83
N SER A 187 5.93 -15.20 -5.00
CA SER A 187 4.61 -14.81 -4.49
C SER A 187 4.71 -14.38 -3.03
N ILE A 188 4.28 -13.17 -2.73
CA ILE A 188 4.16 -12.68 -1.35
C ILE A 188 2.67 -12.59 -1.04
N ILE A 189 2.19 -13.33 -0.03
CA ILE A 189 0.82 -13.26 0.46
C ILE A 189 0.86 -12.67 1.88
N THR A 190 0.43 -11.42 2.03
CA THR A 190 0.55 -10.68 3.29
C THR A 190 -0.37 -11.24 4.37
N ASN A 191 -1.61 -11.53 4.02
CA ASN A 191 -2.64 -12.10 4.88
C ASN A 191 -3.81 -12.61 4.03
N VAL A 192 -4.67 -13.46 4.60
CA VAL A 192 -5.87 -13.98 3.96
C VAL A 192 -7.06 -13.84 4.92
N GLU A 193 -7.85 -12.80 4.72
CA GLU A 193 -9.04 -12.47 5.51
C GLU A 193 -10.29 -12.40 4.62
N ALA A 194 -11.46 -12.43 5.24
CA ALA A 194 -12.74 -12.38 4.53
C ALA A 194 -12.99 -10.97 3.94
N ASP A 195 -12.74 -10.82 2.65
CA ASP A 195 -13.13 -9.65 1.86
C ASP A 195 -13.61 -10.11 0.47
N HIS A 196 -14.22 -9.22 -0.30
CA HIS A 196 -14.70 -9.49 -1.65
C HIS A 196 -15.61 -10.72 -1.78
N LEU A 197 -16.40 -11.04 -0.73
CA LEU A 197 -17.31 -12.20 -0.73
C LEU A 197 -18.41 -12.11 -1.79
N ASN A 198 -18.70 -10.92 -2.30
CA ASN A 198 -19.55 -10.74 -3.50
C ASN A 198 -18.96 -11.39 -4.76
N THR A 199 -17.64 -11.53 -4.84
CA THR A 199 -16.93 -12.19 -5.96
C THR A 199 -16.73 -13.68 -5.69
N TYR A 200 -16.47 -14.05 -4.44
CA TYR A 200 -16.07 -15.41 -4.06
C TYR A 200 -17.23 -16.25 -3.50
N GLY A 201 -18.28 -15.62 -3.01
CA GLY A 201 -19.40 -16.28 -2.34
C GLY A 201 -19.15 -16.53 -0.87
N ASP A 202 -18.01 -17.15 -0.51
CA ASP A 202 -17.63 -17.44 0.86
C ASP A 202 -16.10 -17.34 1.07
N TYR A 203 -15.71 -17.39 2.36
CA TYR A 203 -14.30 -17.31 2.75
C TYR A 203 -13.48 -18.51 2.27
N ALA A 204 -14.04 -19.73 2.27
CA ALA A 204 -13.32 -20.92 1.84
C ALA A 204 -12.94 -20.85 0.35
N THR A 205 -13.83 -20.31 -0.47
CA THR A 205 -13.57 -20.07 -1.92
C THR A 205 -12.50 -19.00 -2.11
N LEU A 206 -12.49 -17.93 -1.31
CA LEU A 206 -11.45 -16.91 -1.34
C LEU A 206 -10.09 -17.51 -0.93
N GLU A 207 -10.04 -18.24 0.18
CA GLU A 207 -8.81 -18.90 0.67
C GLU A 207 -8.26 -19.88 -0.37
N ALA A 208 -9.14 -20.68 -1.00
CA ALA A 208 -8.76 -21.57 -2.09
C ALA A 208 -8.14 -20.83 -3.30
N ALA A 209 -8.64 -19.63 -3.63
CA ALA A 209 -8.08 -18.82 -4.70
C ALA A 209 -6.68 -18.30 -4.38
N PHE A 210 -6.38 -17.95 -3.12
CA PHE A 210 -5.01 -17.61 -2.70
C PHE A 210 -4.06 -18.81 -2.78
N VAL A 211 -4.52 -20.00 -2.40
CA VAL A 211 -3.75 -21.24 -2.58
C VAL A 211 -3.51 -21.52 -4.07
N GLU A 212 -4.54 -21.35 -4.93
CA GLU A 212 -4.41 -21.48 -6.39
C GLU A 212 -3.37 -20.47 -6.93
N PHE A 213 -3.45 -19.20 -6.54
CA PHE A 213 -2.47 -18.19 -6.92
C PHE A 213 -1.04 -18.59 -6.52
N ALA A 214 -0.84 -19.04 -5.28
CA ALA A 214 0.47 -19.44 -4.79
C ALA A 214 1.02 -20.68 -5.55
N ARG A 215 0.16 -21.60 -6.00
CA ARG A 215 0.55 -22.74 -6.86
C ARG A 215 1.07 -22.32 -8.24
N LEU A 216 0.69 -21.12 -8.71
CA LEU A 216 1.18 -20.55 -9.98
C LEU A 216 2.60 -20.00 -9.90
N THR A 217 3.19 -19.94 -8.70
CA THR A 217 4.61 -19.58 -8.53
C THR A 217 5.50 -20.55 -9.26
N ASP A 218 6.52 -20.03 -9.95
CA ASP A 218 7.51 -20.80 -10.67
C ASP A 218 8.09 -21.90 -9.76
N PRO A 219 8.29 -23.14 -10.23
CA PRO A 219 8.90 -24.22 -9.44
C PRO A 219 10.29 -23.87 -8.87
N ASP A 220 11.07 -23.07 -9.59
CA ASP A 220 12.39 -22.58 -9.15
C ASP A 220 12.30 -21.34 -8.25
N GLY A 221 11.10 -20.77 -8.12
CA GLY A 221 10.81 -19.63 -7.27
C GLY A 221 10.47 -20.00 -5.84
N PHE A 222 9.81 -19.08 -5.12
CA PHE A 222 9.40 -19.30 -3.73
C PHE A 222 8.17 -18.47 -3.35
N ILE A 223 7.52 -18.90 -2.27
CA ILE A 223 6.31 -18.28 -1.71
C ILE A 223 6.66 -17.73 -0.33
N ILE A 224 6.21 -16.51 -0.04
CA ILE A 224 6.37 -15.85 1.26
C ILE A 224 4.97 -15.55 1.82
N THR A 225 4.72 -15.86 3.10
CA THR A 225 3.47 -15.50 3.78
C THR A 225 3.68 -15.19 5.25
N CYS A 226 2.73 -14.48 5.87
CA CYS A 226 2.79 -14.11 7.28
C CYS A 226 2.40 -15.28 8.19
N ALA A 227 3.27 -15.64 9.12
CA ALA A 227 3.02 -16.68 10.12
C ALA A 227 2.04 -16.22 11.23
N ASP A 228 1.89 -14.90 11.40
CA ASP A 228 1.00 -14.34 12.42
C ASP A 228 -0.45 -14.27 11.91
N ASP A 229 -0.66 -14.37 10.58
CA ASP A 229 -1.99 -14.42 9.97
C ASP A 229 -2.51 -15.87 9.93
N PRO A 230 -3.69 -16.16 10.48
CA PRO A 230 -4.23 -17.52 10.47
C PRO A 230 -4.45 -18.11 9.07
N GLY A 231 -4.87 -17.28 8.09
CA GLY A 231 -5.05 -17.70 6.71
C GLY A 231 -3.73 -17.94 6.01
N GLY A 232 -2.74 -17.05 6.21
CA GLY A 232 -1.38 -17.22 5.73
C GLY A 232 -0.70 -18.47 6.27
N ARG A 233 -0.94 -18.81 7.55
CA ARG A 233 -0.44 -20.03 8.18
C ARG A 233 -1.01 -21.29 7.53
N ARG A 234 -2.34 -21.37 7.36
CA ARG A 234 -2.98 -22.51 6.67
C ARG A 234 -2.52 -22.66 5.22
N LEU A 235 -2.33 -21.54 4.52
CA LEU A 235 -1.78 -21.50 3.17
C LEU A 235 -0.35 -22.10 3.17
N ALA A 236 0.51 -21.68 4.10
CA ALA A 236 1.88 -22.21 4.22
C ALA A 236 1.89 -23.72 4.48
N GLU A 237 1.06 -24.20 5.42
CA GLU A 237 0.93 -25.63 5.74
C GLU A 237 0.49 -26.44 4.52
N THR A 238 -0.54 -25.97 3.79
CA THR A 238 -1.05 -26.62 2.57
C THR A 238 0.04 -26.74 1.51
N LEU A 239 0.71 -25.64 1.19
CA LEU A 239 1.70 -25.61 0.11
C LEU A 239 3.00 -26.34 0.47
N ARG A 240 3.42 -26.32 1.74
CA ARG A 240 4.55 -27.13 2.23
C ARG A 240 4.26 -28.63 2.10
N SER A 241 3.01 -29.06 2.40
CA SER A 241 2.59 -30.45 2.22
C SER A 241 2.62 -30.91 0.76
N GLU A 242 2.50 -29.98 -0.19
CA GLU A 242 2.62 -30.19 -1.63
C GLU A 242 4.07 -30.11 -2.14
N GLY A 243 5.04 -29.93 -1.24
CA GLY A 243 6.47 -29.83 -1.59
C GLY A 243 6.87 -28.48 -2.20
N ARG A 244 6.05 -27.42 -2.03
CA ARG A 244 6.38 -26.07 -2.52
C ARG A 244 7.41 -25.41 -1.57
N ARG A 245 8.23 -24.52 -2.13
CA ARG A 245 9.19 -23.71 -1.36
C ARG A 245 8.47 -22.54 -0.71
N VAL A 246 8.08 -22.71 0.57
CA VAL A 246 7.33 -21.70 1.32
C VAL A 246 8.15 -21.23 2.51
N TYR A 247 8.28 -19.92 2.62
CA TYR A 247 8.91 -19.24 3.74
C TYR A 247 7.91 -18.35 4.46
N THR A 248 8.03 -18.28 5.77
CA THR A 248 7.13 -17.49 6.61
C THR A 248 7.89 -16.38 7.33
N TYR A 249 7.21 -15.26 7.57
CA TYR A 249 7.72 -14.20 8.43
C TYR A 249 6.69 -13.84 9.49
N GLY A 250 7.14 -13.30 10.61
CA GLY A 250 6.25 -12.87 11.69
C GLY A 250 6.93 -12.89 13.05
N GLU A 251 6.15 -12.61 14.10
CA GLU A 251 6.60 -12.72 15.49
C GLU A 251 6.44 -14.12 16.05
N ALA A 252 5.64 -14.95 15.38
CA ALA A 252 5.46 -16.34 15.73
C ALA A 252 6.81 -17.05 15.89
N ALA A 253 6.92 -17.86 16.95
CA ALA A 253 8.19 -18.52 17.30
C ALA A 253 8.69 -19.49 16.22
N ASP A 254 7.80 -19.96 15.36
CA ASP A 254 8.03 -20.90 14.26
C ASP A 254 8.09 -20.21 12.88
N ALA A 255 8.10 -18.87 12.82
CA ALA A 255 8.33 -18.15 11.59
C ALA A 255 9.79 -18.33 11.12
N ASP A 256 9.99 -18.58 9.81
CA ASP A 256 11.34 -18.72 9.23
C ASP A 256 12.15 -17.43 9.40
N LEU A 257 11.55 -16.27 9.06
CA LEU A 257 12.08 -14.96 9.44
C LEU A 257 11.31 -14.47 10.67
N ARG A 258 11.93 -14.58 11.82
CA ARG A 258 11.33 -14.17 13.08
C ARG A 258 11.63 -12.71 13.41
N LEU A 259 10.59 -11.97 13.76
CA LEU A 259 10.68 -10.61 14.29
C LEU A 259 10.60 -10.65 15.80
N THR A 260 11.46 -9.85 16.46
CA THR A 260 11.41 -9.62 17.91
C THR A 260 11.60 -8.15 18.21
N ASP A 261 11.27 -7.73 19.43
CA ASP A 261 11.47 -6.37 19.93
C ASP A 261 10.85 -5.29 19.01
N ILE A 262 9.66 -5.57 18.47
CA ILE A 262 8.94 -4.60 17.64
C ILE A 262 8.49 -3.45 18.54
N VAL A 263 9.01 -2.25 18.23
CA VAL A 263 8.63 -1.01 18.90
C VAL A 263 8.07 -0.04 17.87
N SER A 264 6.78 0.28 18.00
CA SER A 264 6.09 1.33 17.25
C SER A 264 6.02 2.61 18.07
N SER A 265 6.14 3.76 17.43
CA SER A 265 6.01 5.08 18.02
C SER A 265 5.62 6.09 16.95
N ALA A 266 5.27 7.32 17.31
CA ALA A 266 5.02 8.41 16.36
C ALA A 266 6.18 8.69 15.39
N ARG A 267 7.39 8.21 15.70
CA ARG A 267 8.60 8.38 14.88
C ARG A 267 8.85 7.25 13.90
N GLY A 268 8.02 6.19 13.93
CA GLY A 268 8.19 5.03 13.08
C GLY A 268 8.22 3.72 13.87
N VAL A 269 8.59 2.65 13.20
CA VAL A 269 8.70 1.30 13.76
C VAL A 269 10.11 0.75 13.60
N ARG A 270 10.58 0.00 14.60
CA ARG A 270 11.82 -0.78 14.54
C ARG A 270 11.60 -2.19 15.08
N TYR A 271 12.40 -3.13 14.62
CA TYR A 271 12.37 -4.52 15.06
C TYR A 271 13.73 -5.21 14.82
N LEU A 272 14.00 -6.27 15.57
CA LEU A 272 15.09 -7.19 15.29
C LEU A 272 14.58 -8.34 14.41
N ALA A 273 15.37 -8.76 13.42
CA ALA A 273 15.05 -9.87 12.55
C ALA A 273 16.10 -11.00 12.68
N ALA A 274 15.64 -12.24 12.67
CA ALA A 274 16.50 -13.43 12.64
C ALA A 274 15.91 -14.52 11.75
N ILE A 275 16.77 -15.28 11.06
CA ILE A 275 16.40 -16.45 10.27
C ILE A 275 17.24 -17.65 10.74
N ASP A 276 16.61 -18.80 10.99
CA ASP A 276 17.28 -19.99 11.53
C ASP A 276 18.14 -19.70 12.78
N GLY A 277 17.68 -18.78 13.65
CA GLY A 277 18.41 -18.34 14.84
C GLY A 277 19.59 -17.40 14.57
N ARG A 278 19.92 -17.10 13.31
CA ARG A 278 20.96 -16.14 12.94
C ARG A 278 20.35 -14.74 12.85
N SER A 279 20.89 -13.79 13.62
CA SER A 279 20.48 -12.38 13.53
C SER A 279 20.82 -11.79 12.16
N LEU A 280 19.85 -11.08 11.58
CA LEU A 280 20.03 -10.26 10.38
C LEU A 280 20.21 -8.76 10.71
N GLY A 281 20.08 -8.37 11.99
CA GLY A 281 20.21 -6.99 12.44
C GLY A 281 18.90 -6.35 12.84
N GLU A 282 18.93 -5.03 13.07
CA GLU A 282 17.77 -4.18 13.35
C GLU A 282 17.33 -3.47 12.08
N PHE A 283 16.02 -3.47 11.81
CA PHE A 283 15.40 -2.74 10.71
C PHE A 283 14.53 -1.62 11.28
N ARG A 284 14.53 -0.47 10.60
CA ARG A 284 13.80 0.73 11.02
C ARG A 284 13.06 1.33 9.84
N LEU A 285 11.86 1.85 10.11
CA LEU A 285 11.05 2.60 9.14
C LEU A 285 10.57 3.90 9.79
N PRO A 286 10.55 5.03 9.07
CA PRO A 286 10.04 6.29 9.59
C PRO A 286 8.50 6.35 9.62
N VAL A 287 7.81 5.28 9.18
CA VAL A 287 6.35 5.17 9.20
C VAL A 287 5.93 4.35 10.42
N PRO A 288 5.04 4.86 11.28
CA PRO A 288 4.59 4.17 12.49
C PRO A 288 3.66 2.98 12.16
N GLY A 289 3.54 2.08 13.13
CA GLY A 289 2.62 0.95 13.07
C GLY A 289 3.33 -0.41 13.02
N ARG A 290 2.91 -1.31 13.92
CA ARG A 290 3.42 -2.69 13.97
C ARG A 290 3.23 -3.43 12.64
N HIS A 291 2.09 -3.21 11.97
CA HIS A 291 1.79 -3.78 10.65
C HIS A 291 2.78 -3.30 9.56
N MET A 292 3.34 -2.08 9.67
CA MET A 292 4.39 -1.61 8.77
C MET A 292 5.69 -2.40 8.96
N GLY A 293 6.02 -2.76 10.22
CA GLY A 293 7.13 -3.67 10.53
C GLY A 293 6.94 -5.04 9.87
N LEU A 294 5.74 -5.63 10.00
CA LEU A 294 5.42 -6.92 9.37
C LEU A 294 5.49 -6.84 7.83
N ASN A 295 4.91 -5.80 7.22
CA ASN A 295 5.00 -5.62 5.77
C ASN A 295 6.46 -5.51 5.30
N SER A 296 7.30 -4.77 6.03
CA SER A 296 8.72 -4.62 5.69
C SER A 296 9.52 -5.90 5.86
N ALA A 297 9.15 -6.76 6.80
CA ALA A 297 9.82 -8.05 7.00
C ALA A 297 9.69 -8.96 5.77
N SER A 298 8.57 -8.90 5.05
CA SER A 298 8.42 -9.63 3.78
C SER A 298 9.39 -9.14 2.70
N ALA A 299 9.68 -7.82 2.66
CA ALA A 299 10.67 -7.25 1.75
C ALA A 299 12.11 -7.65 2.15
N VAL A 300 12.42 -7.66 3.46
CA VAL A 300 13.71 -8.17 3.98
C VAL A 300 13.90 -9.64 3.63
N LEU A 301 12.86 -10.47 3.85
CA LEU A 301 12.91 -11.90 3.49
C LEU A 301 13.06 -12.11 1.99
N THR A 302 12.40 -11.28 1.17
CA THR A 302 12.55 -11.31 -0.30
C THR A 302 14.00 -11.01 -0.69
N ALA A 303 14.61 -9.96 -0.13
CA ALA A 303 16.01 -9.61 -0.39
C ALA A 303 16.96 -10.76 0.01
N TYR A 304 16.76 -11.34 1.19
CA TYR A 304 17.54 -12.46 1.69
C TYR A 304 17.48 -13.68 0.75
N LEU A 305 16.26 -14.07 0.33
CA LEU A 305 16.05 -15.24 -0.54
C LEU A 305 16.52 -15.01 -1.98
N LEU A 306 16.51 -13.77 -2.46
CA LEU A 306 17.10 -13.37 -3.73
C LEU A 306 18.62 -13.15 -3.63
N GLN A 307 19.23 -13.37 -2.46
CA GLN A 307 20.65 -13.19 -2.19
C GLN A 307 21.15 -11.76 -2.47
N LEU A 308 20.31 -10.77 -2.21
CA LEU A 308 20.66 -9.34 -2.31
C LEU A 308 21.33 -8.88 -1.01
N PRO A 309 22.16 -7.82 -1.06
CA PRO A 309 22.74 -7.23 0.15
C PRO A 309 21.67 -6.76 1.14
N LEU A 310 21.69 -7.23 2.38
CA LEU A 310 20.73 -6.83 3.41
C LEU A 310 20.90 -5.38 3.83
N GLU A 311 22.08 -4.83 3.70
CA GLU A 311 22.37 -3.41 3.90
C GLU A 311 21.54 -2.53 2.94
N ALA A 312 21.24 -3.02 1.75
CA ALA A 312 20.33 -2.33 0.82
C ALA A 312 18.88 -2.33 1.33
N ALA A 313 18.42 -3.44 1.93
CA ALA A 313 17.11 -3.51 2.55
C ALA A 313 17.02 -2.57 3.77
N GLU A 314 18.03 -2.56 4.64
CA GLU A 314 18.11 -1.65 5.77
C GLU A 314 18.07 -0.18 5.32
N ALA A 315 18.90 0.20 4.34
CA ALA A 315 18.98 1.57 3.82
C ALA A 315 17.66 2.00 3.15
N ALA A 316 17.03 1.13 2.34
CA ALA A 316 15.77 1.43 1.67
C ALA A 316 14.63 1.65 2.67
N LEU A 317 14.53 0.78 3.69
CA LEU A 317 13.48 0.86 4.69
C LEU A 317 13.65 2.06 5.63
N ALA A 318 14.90 2.41 5.97
CA ALA A 318 15.21 3.58 6.82
C ALA A 318 14.77 4.91 6.21
N VAL A 319 14.63 4.99 4.89
CA VAL A 319 14.17 6.18 4.16
C VAL A 319 12.81 5.98 3.49
N PHE A 320 12.07 4.92 3.80
CA PHE A 320 10.77 4.64 3.20
C PHE A 320 9.77 5.78 3.47
N PRO A 321 9.34 6.53 2.44
CA PRO A 321 8.55 7.75 2.64
C PRO A 321 7.06 7.47 2.89
N GLY A 322 6.66 6.19 2.91
CA GLY A 322 5.27 5.79 2.86
C GLY A 322 4.70 5.77 1.44
N VAL A 323 3.44 5.45 1.34
CA VAL A 323 2.66 5.43 0.10
C VAL A 323 1.53 6.44 0.24
N ARG A 324 1.25 7.20 -0.81
CA ARG A 324 0.13 8.13 -0.81
C ARG A 324 -1.15 7.43 -0.39
N ARG A 325 -1.91 8.08 0.48
CA ARG A 325 -3.18 7.57 1.03
C ARG A 325 -3.02 6.30 1.90
N ARG A 326 -1.80 5.99 2.34
CA ARG A 326 -1.49 4.90 3.28
C ARG A 326 -0.69 5.48 4.42
N PHE A 327 -1.37 5.87 5.50
CA PHE A 327 -0.79 6.58 6.62
C PHE A 327 -0.07 7.88 6.17
N GLU A 328 -0.64 8.55 5.16
CA GLU A 328 -0.05 9.75 4.55
C GLU A 328 -0.22 10.95 5.47
N ARG A 329 0.89 11.56 5.86
CA ARG A 329 0.87 12.83 6.58
C ARG A 329 0.59 13.96 5.60
N LYS A 330 -0.58 14.60 5.70
CA LYS A 330 -0.97 15.72 4.83
C LYS A 330 -0.36 17.04 5.27
N GLY A 331 -0.21 17.26 6.56
CA GLY A 331 0.38 18.50 7.10
C GLY A 331 -0.05 18.82 8.51
N VAL A 332 0.27 20.05 8.94
CA VAL A 332 -0.13 20.61 10.24
C VAL A 332 -0.74 21.99 10.00
N ALA A 333 -1.92 22.24 10.56
CA ALA A 333 -2.54 23.57 10.59
C ALA A 333 -3.15 23.82 11.96
N ASP A 334 -2.97 25.02 12.51
CA ASP A 334 -3.41 25.42 13.86
C ASP A 334 -3.00 24.43 14.97
N GLY A 335 -1.80 23.83 14.84
CA GLY A 335 -1.29 22.82 15.77
C GLY A 335 -1.99 21.46 15.69
N VAL A 336 -2.85 21.24 14.69
CA VAL A 336 -3.54 19.98 14.41
C VAL A 336 -2.81 19.23 13.30
N LEU A 337 -2.46 17.97 13.55
CA LEU A 337 -1.80 17.10 12.58
C LEU A 337 -2.83 16.35 11.75
N VAL A 338 -2.76 16.42 10.42
CA VAL A 338 -3.72 15.81 9.50
C VAL A 338 -3.08 14.65 8.74
N TYR A 339 -3.74 13.49 8.78
CA TYR A 339 -3.42 12.27 8.02
C TYR A 339 -4.51 11.91 7.02
N ASP A 340 -4.13 11.15 5.99
CA ASP A 340 -5.04 10.45 5.07
C ASP A 340 -4.76 8.96 5.07
N GLU A 341 -5.82 8.13 5.20
CA GLU A 341 -5.74 6.69 5.28
C GLU A 341 -6.82 6.00 4.43
N TYR A 342 -6.41 5.06 3.59
CA TYR A 342 -7.31 4.34 2.66
C TYR A 342 -8.10 3.20 3.32
N ALA A 343 -8.02 3.02 4.62
CA ALA A 343 -8.71 1.95 5.34
C ALA A 343 -10.23 2.13 5.32
N TYR A 344 -10.93 1.08 4.94
CA TYR A 344 -12.40 0.98 4.98
C TYR A 344 -12.88 -0.43 5.40
N HIS A 345 -11.97 -1.39 5.54
CA HIS A 345 -12.24 -2.72 6.10
C HIS A 345 -11.95 -2.69 7.61
N PRO A 346 -12.78 -3.34 8.46
CA PRO A 346 -12.64 -3.27 9.92
C PRO A 346 -11.24 -3.53 10.43
N THR A 347 -10.57 -4.59 9.96
CA THR A 347 -9.20 -4.95 10.38
C THR A 347 -8.21 -3.83 10.07
N SER A 348 -8.21 -3.30 8.84
CA SER A 348 -7.31 -2.21 8.46
C SER A 348 -7.62 -0.91 9.18
N MET A 349 -8.91 -0.61 9.43
CA MET A 349 -9.33 0.54 10.23
C MET A 349 -8.81 0.44 11.66
N THR A 350 -8.99 -0.71 12.30
CA THR A 350 -8.53 -0.96 13.67
C THR A 350 -7.02 -0.75 13.78
N LEU A 351 -6.23 -1.36 12.90
CA LEU A 351 -4.77 -1.22 12.91
C LEU A 351 -4.31 0.23 12.67
N ALA A 352 -4.93 0.92 11.73
CA ALA A 352 -4.62 2.31 11.45
C ALA A 352 -4.99 3.23 12.62
N LEU A 353 -6.17 3.06 13.23
CA LEU A 353 -6.65 3.88 14.33
C LEU A 353 -5.85 3.63 15.61
N GLN A 354 -5.46 2.39 15.91
CA GLN A 354 -4.56 2.08 17.03
C GLN A 354 -3.21 2.78 16.83
N THR A 355 -2.65 2.71 15.64
CA THR A 355 -1.39 3.40 15.32
C THR A 355 -1.52 4.92 15.44
N LEU A 356 -2.62 5.51 14.92
CA LEU A 356 -2.88 6.94 15.04
C LEU A 356 -3.14 7.37 16.50
N ARG A 357 -3.71 6.49 17.32
CA ARG A 357 -3.84 6.72 18.75
C ARG A 357 -2.47 6.83 19.44
N GLU A 358 -1.50 5.96 19.05
CA GLU A 358 -0.10 6.07 19.52
C GLU A 358 0.54 7.40 19.06
N VAL A 359 0.30 7.81 17.80
CA VAL A 359 0.81 9.08 17.24
C VAL A 359 0.24 10.28 17.97
N ALA A 360 -1.05 10.25 18.30
CA ALA A 360 -1.72 11.35 19.01
C ALA A 360 -1.23 11.52 20.46
N GLY A 361 -0.72 10.46 21.11
CA GLY A 361 -0.22 10.52 22.49
C GLY A 361 -1.25 11.09 23.45
N ASP A 362 -0.97 12.24 24.07
CA ASP A 362 -1.90 12.94 24.98
C ASP A 362 -2.98 13.76 24.23
N GLY A 363 -2.82 13.98 22.93
CA GLY A 363 -3.80 14.64 22.07
C GLY A 363 -4.98 13.74 21.76
N ARG A 364 -6.06 14.30 21.18
CA ARG A 364 -7.22 13.53 20.75
C ARG A 364 -7.04 13.04 19.31
N LEU A 365 -7.64 11.89 19.01
CA LEU A 365 -7.79 11.34 17.67
C LEU A 365 -9.20 11.63 17.16
N ILE A 366 -9.31 12.39 16.06
CA ILE A 366 -10.57 12.72 15.38
C ILE A 366 -10.59 12.00 14.03
N VAL A 367 -11.58 11.18 13.79
CA VAL A 367 -11.73 10.44 12.54
C VAL A 367 -12.81 11.07 11.67
N VAL A 368 -12.46 11.37 10.42
CA VAL A 368 -13.41 11.77 9.37
C VAL A 368 -13.56 10.58 8.44
N PHE A 369 -14.65 9.83 8.58
CA PHE A 369 -14.83 8.57 7.86
C PHE A 369 -15.92 8.67 6.81
N GLN A 370 -15.62 8.18 5.59
CA GLN A 370 -16.61 7.95 4.56
C GLN A 370 -16.68 6.45 4.25
N PRO A 371 -17.77 5.75 4.65
CA PRO A 371 -17.93 4.35 4.33
C PRO A 371 -17.99 4.11 2.82
N TYR A 372 -17.44 2.99 2.37
CA TYR A 372 -17.41 2.62 0.95
C TYR A 372 -18.24 1.37 0.70
N ARG A 373 -19.23 1.48 -0.23
CA ARG A 373 -20.21 0.46 -0.59
C ARG A 373 -21.28 0.21 0.48
N LEU A 374 -22.55 0.26 0.08
CA LEU A 374 -23.70 0.04 0.98
C LEU A 374 -23.69 -1.38 1.55
N TYR A 375 -23.49 -2.39 0.68
CA TYR A 375 -23.47 -3.79 1.14
C TYR A 375 -22.37 -4.04 2.18
N ARG A 376 -21.16 -3.50 1.98
CA ARG A 376 -20.04 -3.65 2.93
C ARG A 376 -20.33 -2.97 4.26
N THR A 377 -20.85 -1.74 4.19
CA THR A 377 -21.21 -0.97 5.40
C THR A 377 -22.27 -1.70 6.22
N ARG A 378 -23.26 -2.31 5.55
CA ARG A 378 -24.29 -3.12 6.20
C ARG A 378 -23.72 -4.39 6.81
N ASP A 379 -22.96 -5.17 6.02
CA ASP A 379 -22.50 -6.50 6.39
C ASP A 379 -21.42 -6.48 7.50
N SER A 380 -20.66 -5.37 7.63
CA SER A 380 -19.62 -5.17 8.65
C SER A 380 -19.91 -3.98 9.57
N GLN A 381 -21.19 -3.61 9.76
CA GLN A 381 -21.56 -2.42 10.52
C GLN A 381 -21.05 -2.44 11.97
N ALA A 382 -21.16 -3.57 12.65
CA ALA A 382 -20.75 -3.72 14.04
C ALA A 382 -19.23 -3.56 14.19
N GLU A 383 -18.46 -4.22 13.34
CA GLU A 383 -16.99 -4.20 13.35
C GLU A 383 -16.45 -2.82 12.95
N ILE A 384 -17.09 -2.14 11.98
CA ILE A 384 -16.74 -0.77 11.62
C ILE A 384 -17.01 0.19 12.80
N ALA A 385 -18.17 0.04 13.47
CA ALA A 385 -18.51 0.85 14.63
C ALA A 385 -17.54 0.63 15.80
N GLU A 386 -17.12 -0.60 16.05
CA GLU A 386 -16.12 -0.96 17.05
C GLU A 386 -14.75 -0.32 16.71
N ALA A 387 -14.30 -0.40 15.45
CA ALA A 387 -13.08 0.24 15.02
C ALA A 387 -13.13 1.77 15.20
N LEU A 388 -14.21 2.43 14.81
CA LEU A 388 -14.39 3.87 14.98
C LEU A 388 -14.39 4.31 16.45
N ALA A 389 -14.81 3.46 17.37
CA ALA A 389 -14.81 3.74 18.82
C ALA A 389 -13.39 3.84 19.43
N ILE A 390 -12.32 3.51 18.68
CA ILE A 390 -10.92 3.74 19.08
C ILE A 390 -10.60 5.24 19.11
N ALA A 391 -11.30 6.04 18.29
CA ALA A 391 -11.13 7.48 18.23
C ALA A 391 -11.80 8.19 19.43
N ASP A 392 -11.35 9.42 19.72
CA ASP A 392 -12.00 10.29 20.70
C ASP A 392 -13.24 10.98 20.12
N GLU A 393 -13.20 11.29 18.81
CA GLU A 393 -14.34 11.90 18.10
C GLU A 393 -14.47 11.32 16.68
N VAL A 394 -15.70 11.23 16.19
CA VAL A 394 -16.03 10.71 14.86
C VAL A 394 -16.92 11.70 14.10
N VAL A 395 -16.47 12.10 12.92
CA VAL A 395 -17.24 12.82 11.91
C VAL A 395 -17.50 11.85 10.76
N LEU A 396 -18.75 11.46 10.57
CA LEU A 396 -19.15 10.45 9.60
C LEU A 396 -19.87 11.12 8.42
N LEU A 397 -19.36 10.87 7.20
CA LEU A 397 -20.04 11.24 5.97
C LEU A 397 -20.96 10.13 5.49
N GLU A 398 -21.82 10.45 4.51
CA GLU A 398 -22.68 9.47 3.89
C GLU A 398 -21.88 8.42 3.09
N VAL A 399 -22.40 7.18 3.06
CA VAL A 399 -21.80 6.06 2.33
C VAL A 399 -21.59 6.42 0.86
N PHE A 400 -20.38 6.26 0.38
CA PHE A 400 -20.07 6.37 -1.05
C PHE A 400 -20.24 4.99 -1.72
N GLY A 401 -21.41 4.81 -2.38
CA GLY A 401 -21.79 3.57 -3.07
C GLY A 401 -22.13 3.84 -4.53
N PRO A 402 -21.13 4.09 -5.40
CA PRO A 402 -21.40 4.43 -6.79
C PRO A 402 -22.13 3.28 -7.51
N GLY A 403 -23.29 3.60 -8.11
CA GLY A 403 -24.13 2.65 -8.83
C GLY A 403 -24.97 1.72 -7.94
N GLU A 404 -24.93 1.88 -6.61
CA GLU A 404 -25.77 1.13 -5.69
C GLU A 404 -27.06 1.87 -5.34
N LEU A 405 -28.16 1.12 -5.20
CA LEU A 405 -29.45 1.66 -4.76
C LEU A 405 -29.59 1.44 -3.25
N ARG A 406 -29.76 2.55 -2.53
CA ARG A 406 -29.98 2.53 -1.08
C ARG A 406 -31.37 1.97 -0.76
N GLN A 407 -31.42 1.09 0.24
CA GLN A 407 -32.65 0.61 0.84
C GLN A 407 -32.99 1.39 2.13
N PRO A 408 -34.26 1.43 2.55
CA PRO A 408 -34.63 2.05 3.81
C PRO A 408 -33.87 1.43 5.00
N GLY A 409 -33.24 2.27 5.82
CA GLY A 409 -32.45 1.84 6.97
C GLY A 409 -30.96 1.57 6.67
N GLU A 410 -30.54 1.64 5.41
CA GLU A 410 -29.12 1.58 5.04
C GLU A 410 -28.48 2.98 5.07
N GLY A 411 -27.17 3.02 5.32
CA GLY A 411 -26.37 4.24 5.26
C GLY A 411 -25.76 4.64 6.59
N SER A 412 -25.12 5.80 6.59
CA SER A 412 -24.28 6.24 7.70
C SER A 412 -25.04 6.59 8.98
N ALA A 413 -26.34 6.90 8.90
CA ALA A 413 -27.14 7.19 10.08
C ALA A 413 -27.26 5.97 11.04
N ALA A 414 -27.40 4.76 10.48
CA ALA A 414 -27.39 3.54 11.28
C ALA A 414 -26.00 3.23 11.87
N LEU A 415 -24.96 3.45 11.09
CA LEU A 415 -23.59 3.24 11.52
C LEU A 415 -23.20 4.18 12.66
N ILE A 416 -23.47 5.51 12.55
CA ILE A 416 -23.10 6.46 13.62
C ILE A 416 -23.84 6.17 14.94
N ALA A 417 -25.08 5.68 14.86
CA ALA A 417 -25.83 5.25 16.04
C ALA A 417 -25.19 4.05 16.76
N ALA A 418 -24.54 3.16 16.01
CA ALA A 418 -23.87 1.97 16.54
C ALA A 418 -22.49 2.26 17.16
N VAL A 419 -21.85 3.40 16.83
CA VAL A 419 -20.54 3.76 17.40
C VAL A 419 -20.66 4.01 18.90
N ALA A 420 -19.88 3.31 19.71
CA ALA A 420 -19.91 3.37 21.18
C ALA A 420 -19.18 4.60 21.74
N LEU A 421 -19.56 5.79 21.27
CA LEU A 421 -19.10 7.09 21.78
C LEU A 421 -20.28 7.93 22.28
N PRO A 422 -20.05 8.88 23.23
CA PRO A 422 -21.04 9.88 23.62
C PRO A 422 -21.55 10.67 22.41
N ASP A 423 -22.83 11.09 22.45
CA ASP A 423 -23.46 11.78 21.30
C ASP A 423 -22.80 13.13 20.94
N ASP A 424 -22.16 13.81 21.90
CA ASP A 424 -21.41 15.03 21.68
C ASP A 424 -20.05 14.78 21.00
N ARG A 425 -19.56 13.53 20.97
CA ARG A 425 -18.31 13.10 20.36
C ARG A 425 -18.45 12.42 19.01
N LYS A 426 -19.65 12.27 18.50
CA LYS A 426 -19.92 11.69 17.19
C LYS A 426 -20.96 12.51 16.45
N VAL A 427 -20.77 12.67 15.14
CA VAL A 427 -21.71 13.43 14.31
C VAL A 427 -21.77 12.82 12.91
N PHE A 428 -22.99 12.73 12.38
CA PHE A 428 -23.24 12.48 10.97
C PHE A 428 -23.35 13.81 10.25
N VAL A 429 -22.62 13.98 9.16
CA VAL A 429 -22.60 15.15 8.30
C VAL A 429 -23.01 14.72 6.88
N ASP A 430 -24.10 15.25 6.38
CA ASP A 430 -24.70 14.89 5.09
C ASP A 430 -24.12 15.64 3.89
N SER A 431 -23.31 16.68 4.14
CA SER A 431 -22.66 17.52 3.12
C SER A 431 -21.14 17.38 3.20
N TRP A 432 -20.52 17.26 2.03
CA TRP A 432 -19.06 17.23 1.89
C TRP A 432 -18.43 18.51 2.46
N GLU A 433 -18.99 19.68 2.09
CA GLU A 433 -18.46 20.99 2.45
C GLU A 433 -18.58 21.29 3.95
N ALA A 434 -19.56 20.67 4.61
CA ALA A 434 -19.77 20.86 6.04
C ALA A 434 -18.74 20.08 6.90
N ALA A 435 -18.17 19.00 6.39
CA ALA A 435 -17.28 18.15 7.17
C ALA A 435 -15.98 18.87 7.59
N PRO A 436 -15.22 19.59 6.73
CA PRO A 436 -14.05 20.35 7.15
C PRO A 436 -14.37 21.43 8.20
N VAL A 437 -15.51 22.11 8.07
CA VAL A 437 -15.97 23.14 9.02
C VAL A 437 -16.28 22.53 10.38
N GLU A 438 -16.98 21.39 10.40
CA GLU A 438 -17.29 20.68 11.65
C GLU A 438 -16.02 20.16 12.34
N VAL A 439 -15.07 19.62 11.58
CA VAL A 439 -13.76 19.21 12.13
C VAL A 439 -13.00 20.40 12.71
N ALA A 440 -12.92 21.52 11.97
CA ALA A 440 -12.26 22.73 12.45
C ALA A 440 -12.91 23.26 13.73
N ARG A 441 -14.23 23.15 13.87
CA ARG A 441 -14.95 23.53 15.11
C ARG A 441 -14.58 22.65 16.31
N ARG A 442 -14.33 21.33 16.07
CA ARG A 442 -14.06 20.33 17.13
C ARG A 442 -12.59 20.24 17.51
N ALA A 443 -11.71 20.29 16.52
CA ALA A 443 -10.28 20.08 16.70
C ALA A 443 -9.63 21.18 17.56
N ARG A 444 -8.55 20.83 18.27
CA ARG A 444 -7.73 21.71 19.10
C ARG A 444 -6.27 21.47 18.80
N SER A 445 -5.43 22.45 19.08
CA SER A 445 -3.98 22.27 18.98
C SER A 445 -3.52 21.03 19.78
N GLY A 446 -2.69 20.20 19.19
CA GLY A 446 -2.25 18.91 19.73
C GLY A 446 -3.08 17.70 19.28
N ASP A 447 -4.23 17.89 18.62
CA ASP A 447 -5.04 16.80 18.11
C ASP A 447 -4.45 16.22 16.81
N VAL A 448 -4.81 14.97 16.55
CA VAL A 448 -4.61 14.28 15.27
C VAL A 448 -5.95 14.10 14.58
N VAL A 449 -6.05 14.52 13.34
CA VAL A 449 -7.22 14.31 12.46
C VAL A 449 -6.83 13.34 11.35
N VAL A 450 -7.67 12.36 11.05
CA VAL A 450 -7.48 11.46 9.91
C VAL A 450 -8.70 11.43 9.02
N THR A 451 -8.50 11.64 7.71
CA THR A 451 -9.49 11.25 6.69
C THR A 451 -9.34 9.76 6.43
N MET A 452 -10.44 9.01 6.46
CA MET A 452 -10.40 7.55 6.33
C MET A 452 -11.46 7.04 5.35
N GLY A 453 -11.06 6.15 4.45
CA GLY A 453 -11.94 5.51 3.48
C GLY A 453 -11.39 5.44 2.06
N ALA A 454 -12.20 4.89 1.14
CA ALA A 454 -11.89 4.91 -0.29
C ALA A 454 -12.18 6.30 -0.89
N PRO A 455 -11.58 6.68 -2.06
CA PRO A 455 -11.93 7.94 -2.68
C PRO A 455 -13.45 8.13 -2.84
N PRO A 456 -13.94 9.35 -2.71
CA PRO A 456 -13.19 10.63 -2.78
C PRO A 456 -12.64 11.18 -1.47
N ILE A 457 -12.84 10.56 -0.31
CA ILE A 457 -12.52 11.13 1.02
C ILE A 457 -11.07 11.64 1.15
N SER A 458 -10.12 11.03 0.45
CA SER A 458 -8.72 11.46 0.43
C SER A 458 -8.49 12.88 -0.12
N LEU A 459 -9.45 13.43 -0.85
CA LEU A 459 -9.37 14.82 -1.32
C LEU A 459 -9.64 15.83 -0.19
N MET A 460 -10.31 15.43 0.87
CA MET A 460 -10.70 16.30 1.98
C MET A 460 -9.51 16.75 2.85
N GLY A 461 -8.37 16.04 2.82
CA GLY A 461 -7.21 16.38 3.64
C GLY A 461 -6.72 17.81 3.44
N ASP A 462 -6.68 18.29 2.20
CA ASP A 462 -6.26 19.65 1.86
C ASP A 462 -7.32 20.69 2.28
N GLU A 463 -8.61 20.35 2.14
CA GLU A 463 -9.72 21.19 2.61
C GLU A 463 -9.75 21.32 4.14
N LEU A 464 -9.40 20.24 4.87
CA LEU A 464 -9.25 20.25 6.33
C LEU A 464 -8.11 21.17 6.76
N LEU A 465 -6.95 21.09 6.10
CA LEU A 465 -5.82 21.98 6.39
C LEU A 465 -6.18 23.44 6.15
N ALA A 466 -6.92 23.74 5.08
CA ALA A 466 -7.41 25.08 4.78
C ALA A 466 -8.38 25.58 5.87
N ALA A 467 -9.40 24.80 6.23
CA ALA A 467 -10.38 25.15 7.25
C ALA A 467 -9.76 25.39 8.65
N LEU A 468 -8.77 24.57 9.02
CA LEU A 468 -8.00 24.73 10.25
C LEU A 468 -7.14 26.00 10.21
N GLY A 469 -6.52 26.31 9.06
CA GLY A 469 -5.71 27.52 8.86
C GLY A 469 -6.54 28.80 8.93
N GLU A 470 -7.73 28.83 8.33
CA GLU A 470 -8.66 29.96 8.40
C GLU A 470 -9.11 30.26 9.84
N ARG A 471 -9.38 29.24 10.64
CA ARG A 471 -9.70 29.37 12.06
C ARG A 471 -8.59 30.09 12.84
N ALA A 472 -7.31 29.82 12.52
CA ALA A 472 -6.16 30.44 13.15
C ALA A 472 -5.93 31.91 12.71
N GLY A 473 -6.70 32.42 11.73
CA GLY A 473 -6.51 33.77 11.18
C GLY A 473 -5.26 33.91 10.29
N GLY A 474 -4.70 32.80 9.84
CA GLY A 474 -3.54 32.73 8.95
C GLY A 474 -3.90 32.59 7.47
N PRO A 475 -2.97 32.91 6.53
CA PRO A 475 -3.15 32.57 5.13
C PRO A 475 -3.23 31.03 4.97
N ALA A 476 -3.98 30.56 3.95
CA ALA A 476 -4.08 29.13 3.65
C ALA A 476 -2.68 28.48 3.63
N PRO A 477 -2.49 27.33 4.31
CA PRO A 477 -1.21 26.66 4.30
C PRO A 477 -0.85 26.28 2.87
N THR A 478 0.31 26.72 2.40
CA THR A 478 0.92 26.17 1.19
C THR A 478 1.29 24.73 1.50
N ALA A 479 0.86 23.79 0.67
CA ALA A 479 1.26 22.38 0.73
C ALA A 479 2.78 22.29 0.50
N THR A 480 3.55 22.52 1.54
CA THR A 480 4.98 22.21 1.55
C THR A 480 5.08 20.77 2.05
N VAL A 481 5.32 19.86 1.13
CA VAL A 481 5.96 18.58 1.44
C VAL A 481 7.38 18.96 1.86
N ASP A 482 7.58 19.27 3.15
CA ASP A 482 8.92 19.25 3.68
C ASP A 482 9.38 17.78 3.69
N PRO A 483 10.46 17.45 2.95
CA PRO A 483 11.11 16.18 3.17
C PRO A 483 11.47 16.14 4.67
N VAL A 484 11.15 15.04 5.32
CA VAL A 484 11.41 14.75 6.73
C VAL A 484 12.59 15.58 7.21
N ALA A 485 12.32 16.65 7.97
CA ALA A 485 13.39 17.37 8.66
C ALA A 485 14.15 16.30 9.43
N ALA A 486 15.43 16.15 9.13
CA ALA A 486 16.29 15.12 9.67
C ALA A 486 16.03 15.02 11.17
N ALA A 487 15.26 14.01 11.56
CA ALA A 487 14.97 13.76 12.96
C ALA A 487 16.32 13.49 13.62
N PRO A 488 16.67 14.16 14.73
CA PRO A 488 17.89 13.83 15.45
C PRO A 488 17.87 12.33 15.76
N ALA A 489 19.00 11.67 15.56
CA ALA A 489 19.17 10.24 15.76
C ALA A 489 18.45 9.79 17.05
N ILE A 490 17.74 8.68 16.97
CA ILE A 490 17.08 8.05 18.11
C ILE A 490 18.19 7.80 19.13
N GLY A 491 18.20 8.61 20.22
CA GLY A 491 19.26 8.62 21.22
C GLY A 491 19.44 7.27 21.87
N ASP A 492 20.69 6.97 22.17
CA ASP A 492 21.13 5.84 23.00
C ASP A 492 20.35 5.78 24.33
N PRO A 493 20.23 4.59 24.94
CA PRO A 493 19.49 4.42 26.19
C PRO A 493 20.12 5.29 27.29
N VAL A 494 19.28 5.98 28.04
CA VAL A 494 19.65 6.77 29.20
C VAL A 494 20.40 5.87 30.18
N PRO A 495 21.68 6.15 30.56
CA PRO A 495 22.38 5.36 31.57
C PRO A 495 21.68 5.54 32.91
N GLY A 496 21.29 4.44 33.53
CA GLY A 496 20.72 4.40 34.86
C GLY A 496 21.65 5.05 35.89
N GLY A 497 21.09 5.86 36.77
CA GLY A 497 21.77 6.54 37.85
C GLY A 497 22.55 5.57 38.74
N ALA A 498 23.85 5.76 38.82
CA ALA A 498 24.71 5.16 39.84
C ALA A 498 24.85 6.15 41.02
N THR A 499 24.49 5.67 42.17
CA THR A 499 24.70 6.28 43.49
C THR A 499 26.19 6.47 43.79
N ALA A 500 26.50 7.60 44.40
CA ALA A 500 27.80 8.01 44.88
C ALA A 500 28.44 7.06 45.92
N GLY A 501 29.77 6.94 45.89
CA GLY A 501 30.54 6.40 46.99
C GLY A 501 32.02 6.25 46.69
N GLY A 502 32.86 7.20 47.12
CA GLY A 502 34.09 7.05 47.90
C GLY A 502 35.42 6.77 47.21
N ASP A 503 36.24 7.82 47.20
CA ASP A 503 37.69 7.86 47.57
C ASP A 503 38.74 6.90 46.99
N GLY A 504 39.84 7.46 46.44
CA GLY A 504 41.16 6.98 46.78
C GLY A 504 42.21 6.88 45.65
N ALA A 505 43.03 7.98 45.56
CA ALA A 505 44.49 7.96 45.34
C ALA A 505 45.12 7.47 44.01
N ALA A 506 45.75 8.41 43.40
CA ALA A 506 46.99 8.61 42.63
C ALA A 506 48.07 7.52 42.51
N LEU A 507 48.80 7.61 41.40
CA LEU A 507 50.22 7.50 41.02
C LEU A 507 50.31 6.62 39.74
N GLY A 508 50.82 7.03 38.59
CA GLY A 508 52.10 7.64 38.29
C GLY A 508 52.86 6.69 37.38
N GLY A 509 53.36 7.15 36.22
CA GLY A 509 54.54 6.55 35.57
C GLY A 509 54.39 6.03 34.15
N THR A 510 54.57 6.85 33.12
CA THR A 510 55.70 6.94 32.14
C THR A 510 56.03 5.75 31.24
N ALA A 511 56.14 6.12 29.96
CA ALA A 511 57.11 5.70 28.94
C ALA A 511 56.78 4.53 27.98
N ALA A 512 56.65 4.92 26.74
CA ALA A 512 57.00 4.11 25.53
C ALA A 512 58.56 4.04 25.43
N PRO A 513 59.22 3.39 24.46
CA PRO A 513 58.79 2.95 23.11
C PRO A 513 59.44 1.65 22.57
N GLY A 514 59.09 1.31 21.36
CA GLY A 514 60.06 0.67 20.42
C GLY A 514 59.79 -0.76 20.00
N GLY A 515 59.56 -0.99 18.73
CA GLY A 515 60.47 -1.71 17.93
C GLY A 515 59.95 -2.90 17.10
N THR A 516 59.89 -2.63 15.79
CA THR A 516 60.27 -3.57 14.69
C THR A 516 59.47 -4.88 14.41
N ALA A 517 58.89 -4.93 13.22
CA ALA A 517 58.66 -6.16 12.44
C ALA A 517 60.00 -6.77 12.01
N PRO A 518 60.10 -8.07 11.58
CA PRO A 518 59.68 -8.41 10.20
C PRO A 518 59.17 -9.86 9.96
N ALA A 519 58.43 -10.01 8.86
CA ALA A 519 58.45 -10.96 7.75
C ALA A 519 58.44 -12.50 7.97
N ALA A 520 57.58 -13.09 7.11
CA ALA A 520 57.70 -14.32 6.32
C ALA A 520 57.51 -15.69 7.02
N GLY A 521 56.58 -16.38 6.45
CA GLY A 521 56.31 -17.80 6.57
C GLY A 521 54.91 -18.09 6.00
#